data_af9f39f92a3b8c1ef3396565517fdbe2
#
_entry.id   af9f39f92a3b8c1ef3396565517fdbe2
#
_cell.length_a   1.000
_cell.length_b   1.000
_cell.length_c   1.000
_cell.angle_alpha   90.00
_cell.angle_beta   90.00
_cell.angle_gamma   90.00
#
_symmetry.space_group_name_H-M   'P 1'
#
loop_
_entity.id
_entity.type
_entity.pdbx_description
1 polymer ?
#
loop_
_entity_poly.entity_id
_entity_poly.type
_entity_poly.pdbx_seq_one_letter_code
_entity_poly.pdbx_strand_id
1 'polypeptide(L)'
;MNTTSKPSAQRNHHVEVWRVNAFTDVPFKGNPAGVVADGDGLSEEAMLAIAGELNDISETVFICQPDDPGAELRLRYFTTTMEVDLCGHATVSALFTLGWLGRLRGDNETRTVRVQTNVGVLELGLQFAAGEPAWASMQQLPPQTAPAPGAEHAPAILGLPESALSTRFDTGCAYAGLWACFVPLEDVSWLRRIRVDSDRIEELWPDNPELSGIYPFAFVDETTTQGRFFSPPKYGIVEDPVTGTACGALGGYLLSRGGMPGDGELVARQGFEMGRGGLARVSRNANGNMQIRGQAVPIFRGELLA
;
A
#
# COMPACT_ATOMS: atom_id res chain seq x y z
N MET A 1 52.58 24.40 21.21
CA MET A 1 51.24 25.00 21.28
C MET A 1 50.30 24.09 20.52
N ASN A 2 49.57 23.23 21.25
CA ASN A 2 48.63 22.30 20.66
C ASN A 2 47.25 22.98 20.64
N THR A 3 46.78 23.39 19.47
CA THR A 3 45.45 23.86 19.25
C THR A 3 44.53 22.64 19.00
N THR A 4 43.90 22.11 20.01
CA THR A 4 42.81 21.18 19.87
C THR A 4 41.59 21.93 19.30
N SER A 5 41.32 21.74 18.01
CA SER A 5 40.06 22.18 17.42
C SER A 5 38.88 21.43 18.11
N LYS A 6 38.00 22.18 18.79
CA LYS A 6 36.72 21.66 19.25
C LYS A 6 35.96 21.12 18.07
N PRO A 7 35.32 19.94 18.20
CA PRO A 7 34.40 19.48 17.15
C PRO A 7 33.29 20.51 17.02
N SER A 8 32.95 20.87 15.78
CA SER A 8 31.82 21.71 15.45
C SER A 8 30.59 21.09 16.06
N ALA A 9 29.83 21.88 16.82
CA ALA A 9 28.52 21.45 17.32
C ALA A 9 27.68 20.99 16.14
N GLN A 10 27.43 19.69 16.03
CA GLN A 10 26.41 19.16 15.15
C GLN A 10 25.10 19.89 15.48
N ARG A 11 24.54 20.59 14.50
CA ARG A 11 23.19 21.14 14.67
C ARG A 11 22.27 19.95 14.75
N ASN A 12 21.70 19.69 15.91
CA ASN A 12 20.64 18.73 16.05
C ASN A 12 19.50 19.20 15.13
N HIS A 13 19.29 18.52 14.01
CA HIS A 13 18.14 18.73 13.18
C HIS A 13 16.96 18.01 13.86
N HIS A 14 15.95 18.77 14.28
CA HIS A 14 14.68 18.21 14.74
C HIS A 14 13.87 17.83 13.52
N VAL A 15 13.60 16.55 13.35
CA VAL A 15 12.79 16.03 12.24
C VAL A 15 11.44 15.58 12.80
N GLU A 16 10.37 16.28 12.41
CA GLU A 16 9.02 15.89 12.78
C GLU A 16 8.62 14.63 12.01
N VAL A 17 8.18 13.61 12.75
CA VAL A 17 7.72 12.33 12.22
C VAL A 17 6.32 12.04 12.72
N TRP A 18 5.49 11.57 11.80
CA TRP A 18 4.17 11.02 12.07
C TRP A 18 4.18 9.52 11.86
N ARG A 19 3.45 8.80 12.70
CA ARG A 19 3.01 7.45 12.41
C ARG A 19 1.54 7.50 12.03
N VAL A 20 1.23 7.06 10.83
CA VAL A 20 -0.12 7.09 10.27
C VAL A 20 -0.47 5.69 9.80
N ASN A 21 -1.67 5.22 10.12
CA ASN A 21 -2.17 3.96 9.59
C ASN A 21 -3.13 4.24 8.44
N ALA A 22 -2.78 3.75 7.25
CA ALA A 22 -3.59 3.86 6.04
C ALA A 22 -4.61 2.73 5.91
N PHE A 23 -5.62 2.96 5.06
CA PHE A 23 -6.72 2.03 4.77
C PHE A 23 -7.59 1.68 5.98
N THR A 24 -7.71 2.61 6.90
CA THR A 24 -8.54 2.47 8.11
C THR A 24 -8.94 3.84 8.66
N ASP A 25 -10.07 3.90 9.34
CA ASP A 25 -10.52 5.00 10.19
C ASP A 25 -10.44 4.66 11.69
N VAL A 26 -9.94 3.45 12.02
CA VAL A 26 -9.84 2.95 13.39
C VAL A 26 -8.39 2.93 13.85
N PRO A 27 -8.03 3.58 14.96
CA PRO A 27 -6.67 3.54 15.53
C PRO A 27 -6.16 2.11 15.72
N PHE A 28 -4.86 1.91 15.46
CA PHE A 28 -4.14 0.63 15.60
C PHE A 28 -4.57 -0.47 14.62
N LYS A 29 -5.39 -0.13 13.60
CA LYS A 29 -5.75 -0.99 12.47
C LYS A 29 -5.07 -0.48 11.19
N GLY A 30 -5.30 -1.17 10.05
CA GLY A 30 -4.74 -0.79 8.75
C GLY A 30 -3.24 -1.00 8.63
N ASN A 31 -2.65 -0.36 7.63
CA ASN A 31 -1.22 -0.48 7.28
C ASN A 31 -0.43 0.74 7.76
N PRO A 32 0.56 0.58 8.67
CA PRO A 32 1.31 1.69 9.21
C PRO A 32 2.35 2.24 8.22
N ALA A 33 2.48 3.56 8.18
CA ALA A 33 3.54 4.28 7.49
C ALA A 33 4.17 5.34 8.39
N GLY A 34 5.47 5.55 8.26
CA GLY A 34 6.13 6.76 8.73
C GLY A 34 5.90 7.90 7.73
N VAL A 35 5.69 9.12 8.21
CA VAL A 35 5.58 10.31 7.37
C VAL A 35 6.45 11.42 7.94
N VAL A 36 7.40 11.88 7.14
CA VAL A 36 8.21 13.08 7.41
C VAL A 36 7.67 14.20 6.53
N ALA A 37 7.01 15.18 7.17
CA ALA A 37 6.30 16.24 6.47
C ALA A 37 7.20 17.31 5.85
N ASP A 38 8.47 17.37 6.26
CA ASP A 38 9.51 18.27 5.75
C ASP A 38 10.79 17.47 5.50
N GLY A 39 10.85 16.84 4.32
CA GLY A 39 12.01 16.04 3.88
C GLY A 39 13.11 16.86 3.21
N ASP A 40 12.84 18.14 2.92
CA ASP A 40 13.82 19.00 2.25
C ASP A 40 15.09 19.19 3.07
N GLY A 41 16.24 19.09 2.39
CA GLY A 41 17.55 19.24 3.05
C GLY A 41 18.05 17.99 3.76
N LEU A 42 17.26 16.91 3.86
CA LEU A 42 17.74 15.62 4.30
C LEU A 42 18.49 14.92 3.16
N SER A 43 19.67 14.37 3.46
CA SER A 43 20.36 13.48 2.51
C SER A 43 19.64 12.14 2.41
N GLU A 44 19.89 11.39 1.35
CA GLU A 44 19.35 10.03 1.19
C GLU A 44 19.78 9.12 2.35
N GLU A 45 21.02 9.25 2.81
CA GLU A 45 21.53 8.51 3.97
C GLU A 45 20.75 8.85 5.26
N ALA A 46 20.41 10.14 5.46
CA ALA A 46 19.61 10.57 6.58
C ALA A 46 18.16 10.04 6.49
N MET A 47 17.55 10.06 5.30
CA MET A 47 16.22 9.50 5.07
C MET A 47 16.20 7.99 5.36
N LEU A 48 17.22 7.27 4.88
CA LEU A 48 17.35 5.83 5.13
C LEU A 48 17.56 5.53 6.62
N ALA A 49 18.38 6.32 7.31
CA ALA A 49 18.59 6.17 8.75
C ALA A 49 17.29 6.42 9.55
N ILE A 50 16.54 7.46 9.20
CA ILE A 50 15.24 7.76 9.82
C ILE A 50 14.25 6.61 9.58
N ALA A 51 14.17 6.08 8.36
CA ALA A 51 13.33 4.92 8.07
C ALA A 51 13.77 3.68 8.86
N GLY A 52 15.07 3.50 9.07
CA GLY A 52 15.66 2.43 9.88
C GLY A 52 15.29 2.52 11.37
N GLU A 53 15.20 3.73 11.94
CA GLU A 53 14.75 3.94 13.32
C GLU A 53 13.25 3.62 13.51
N LEU A 54 12.46 3.71 12.44
CA LEU A 54 11.04 3.35 12.41
C LEU A 54 10.84 1.88 11.97
N ASN A 55 11.70 0.99 12.39
CA ASN A 55 11.87 -0.38 11.90
C ASN A 55 10.65 -1.33 12.10
N ASP A 56 9.64 -0.93 12.87
CA ASP A 56 8.36 -1.63 12.99
C ASP A 56 7.33 -1.19 11.92
N ILE A 57 7.76 -0.32 11.00
CA ILE A 57 6.99 0.21 9.87
C ILE A 57 7.70 -0.22 8.58
N SER A 58 6.95 -0.73 7.61
CA SER A 58 7.55 -1.21 6.35
C SER A 58 8.18 -0.09 5.53
N GLU A 59 7.50 1.07 5.40
CA GLU A 59 7.97 2.23 4.66
C GLU A 59 7.72 3.54 5.37
N THR A 60 8.67 4.47 5.18
CA THR A 60 8.56 5.87 5.57
C THR A 60 8.55 6.74 4.31
N VAL A 61 7.59 7.66 4.21
CA VAL A 61 7.51 8.64 3.13
C VAL A 61 8.04 10.00 3.59
N PHE A 62 8.84 10.61 2.73
CA PHE A 62 9.37 11.95 2.90
C PHE A 62 8.70 12.89 1.90
N ILE A 63 8.08 13.96 2.40
CA ILE A 63 7.43 14.97 1.58
C ILE A 63 8.46 16.06 1.30
N CYS A 64 8.77 16.26 0.02
CA CYS A 64 9.81 17.18 -0.46
C CYS A 64 9.26 18.15 -1.51
N GLN A 65 10.02 19.20 -1.80
CA GLN A 65 9.79 20.05 -2.95
C GLN A 65 10.02 19.24 -4.24
N PRO A 66 9.20 19.44 -5.28
CA PRO A 66 9.37 18.75 -6.55
C PRO A 66 10.50 19.37 -7.37
N ASP A 67 11.21 18.51 -8.12
CA ASP A 67 12.14 18.96 -9.17
C ASP A 67 11.39 19.20 -10.49
N ASP A 68 10.27 18.50 -10.70
CA ASP A 68 9.41 18.64 -11.88
C ASP A 68 8.46 19.83 -11.69
N PRO A 69 8.52 20.88 -12.58
CA PRO A 69 7.65 22.05 -12.49
C PRO A 69 6.17 21.73 -12.69
N GLY A 70 5.86 20.54 -13.19
CA GLY A 70 4.51 20.03 -13.35
C GLY A 70 3.93 19.40 -12.07
N ALA A 71 4.71 19.23 -11.01
CA ALA A 71 4.26 18.69 -9.75
C ALA A 71 4.14 19.77 -8.66
N GLU A 72 3.27 19.54 -7.67
CA GLU A 72 3.07 20.42 -6.52
C GLU A 72 3.94 20.01 -5.33
N LEU A 73 4.28 18.74 -5.26
CA LEU A 73 5.15 18.14 -4.23
C LEU A 73 5.82 16.88 -4.78
N ARG A 74 6.84 16.42 -4.07
CA ARG A 74 7.53 15.15 -4.33
C ARG A 74 7.40 14.23 -3.12
N LEU A 75 7.12 12.95 -3.38
CA LEU A 75 7.16 11.89 -2.37
C LEU A 75 8.32 10.94 -2.66
N ARG A 76 9.15 10.72 -1.65
CA ARG A 76 10.21 9.72 -1.65
C ARG A 76 9.89 8.67 -0.60
N TYR A 77 10.07 7.40 -0.93
CA TYR A 77 9.67 6.27 -0.08
C TYR A 77 10.86 5.43 0.29
N PHE A 78 11.05 5.18 1.56
CA PHE A 78 12.17 4.39 2.08
C PHE A 78 11.67 3.23 2.90
N THR A 79 12.17 2.03 2.60
CA THR A 79 12.16 0.90 3.52
C THR A 79 13.28 1.08 4.55
N THR A 80 13.46 0.13 5.44
CA THR A 80 14.60 0.13 6.38
C THR A 80 15.96 -0.06 5.70
N THR A 81 16.00 -0.39 4.40
CA THR A 81 17.23 -0.78 3.68
C THR A 81 17.48 -0.05 2.35
N MET A 82 16.43 0.52 1.74
CA MET A 82 16.54 1.14 0.41
C MET A 82 15.38 2.09 0.11
N GLU A 83 15.61 2.99 -0.85
CA GLU A 83 14.54 3.75 -1.48
C GLU A 83 13.74 2.84 -2.44
N VAL A 84 12.41 3.01 -2.46
CA VAL A 84 11.49 2.32 -3.39
C VAL A 84 10.73 3.34 -4.23
N ASP A 85 10.34 2.93 -5.43
CA ASP A 85 9.79 3.84 -6.44
C ASP A 85 8.41 4.38 -6.09
N LEU A 86 7.58 3.59 -5.40
CA LEU A 86 6.20 3.93 -5.04
C LEU A 86 5.72 3.05 -3.89
N CYS A 87 4.93 3.65 -2.98
CA CYS A 87 4.26 2.92 -1.90
C CYS A 87 2.84 3.46 -1.67
N GLY A 88 1.82 2.63 -1.90
CA GLY A 88 0.41 3.06 -1.86
C GLY A 88 -0.06 3.53 -0.49
N HIS A 89 0.20 2.75 0.58
CA HIS A 89 -0.25 3.10 1.93
C HIS A 89 0.50 4.32 2.50
N ALA A 90 1.79 4.46 2.17
CA ALA A 90 2.56 5.64 2.54
C ALA A 90 2.09 6.90 1.79
N THR A 91 1.68 6.77 0.51
CA THR A 91 1.06 7.86 -0.27
C THR A 91 -0.24 8.33 0.38
N VAL A 92 -1.15 7.40 0.73
CA VAL A 92 -2.39 7.72 1.45
C VAL A 92 -2.08 8.44 2.76
N SER A 93 -1.11 7.94 3.52
CA SER A 93 -0.68 8.55 4.80
C SER A 93 -0.13 9.97 4.62
N ALA A 94 0.69 10.22 3.59
CA ALA A 94 1.23 11.53 3.27
C ALA A 94 0.13 12.55 2.94
N LEU A 95 -0.83 12.18 2.09
CA LEU A 95 -1.95 13.05 1.72
C LEU A 95 -2.79 13.46 2.93
N PHE A 96 -3.12 12.49 3.80
CA PHE A 96 -3.86 12.78 5.02
C PHE A 96 -3.06 13.69 5.97
N THR A 97 -1.75 13.44 6.13
CA THR A 97 -0.88 14.28 6.95
C THR A 97 -0.86 15.73 6.44
N LEU A 98 -0.74 15.92 5.12
CA LEU A 98 -0.82 17.26 4.51
C LEU A 98 -2.17 17.93 4.74
N GLY A 99 -3.26 17.17 4.72
CA GLY A 99 -4.59 17.66 5.07
C GLY A 99 -4.68 18.13 6.53
N TRP A 100 -4.24 17.30 7.49
CA TRP A 100 -4.24 17.66 8.92
C TRP A 100 -3.32 18.84 9.25
N LEU A 101 -2.21 19.00 8.52
CA LEU A 101 -1.34 20.17 8.62
C LEU A 101 -1.92 21.42 7.94
N GLY A 102 -3.05 21.32 7.24
CA GLY A 102 -3.67 22.40 6.49
C GLY A 102 -2.86 22.85 5.27
N ARG A 103 -1.88 22.03 4.82
CA ARG A 103 -1.09 22.26 3.60
C ARG A 103 -1.90 21.92 2.34
N LEU A 104 -2.78 20.93 2.43
CA LEU A 104 -3.87 20.67 1.49
C LEU A 104 -5.19 21.04 2.16
N ARG A 105 -6.06 21.75 1.45
CA ARG A 105 -7.34 22.21 1.97
C ARG A 105 -8.44 21.99 0.96
N GLY A 106 -9.62 21.72 1.46
CA GLY A 106 -10.88 21.61 0.76
C GLY A 106 -12.01 21.66 1.79
N ASP A 107 -13.22 21.91 1.35
CA ASP A 107 -14.39 21.92 2.25
C ASP A 107 -15.17 20.61 2.12
N ASN A 108 -15.93 20.43 1.03
CA ASN A 108 -16.67 19.20 0.73
C ASN A 108 -16.35 18.70 -0.70
N GLU A 109 -15.12 18.87 -1.12
CA GLU A 109 -14.66 18.57 -2.48
C GLU A 109 -13.42 17.68 -2.47
N THR A 110 -13.07 17.16 -3.62
CA THR A 110 -11.80 16.46 -3.84
C THR A 110 -10.75 17.42 -4.38
N ARG A 111 -9.68 17.62 -3.63
CA ARG A 111 -8.48 18.32 -4.10
C ARG A 111 -7.61 17.32 -4.87
N THR A 112 -7.42 17.57 -6.16
CA THR A 112 -6.42 16.85 -6.96
C THR A 112 -5.06 17.49 -6.76
N VAL A 113 -4.04 16.67 -6.53
CA VAL A 113 -2.65 17.07 -6.30
C VAL A 113 -1.75 16.32 -7.28
N ARG A 114 -0.88 17.05 -7.96
CA ARG A 114 0.13 16.46 -8.85
C ARG A 114 1.41 16.20 -8.06
N VAL A 115 1.77 14.94 -7.95
CA VAL A 115 2.84 14.45 -7.07
C VAL A 115 3.93 13.78 -7.89
N GLN A 116 5.15 14.28 -7.78
CA GLN A 116 6.34 13.63 -8.33
C GLN A 116 6.73 12.43 -7.48
N THR A 117 6.97 11.31 -8.11
CA THR A 117 7.52 10.08 -7.53
C THR A 117 8.62 9.53 -8.44
N ASN A 118 9.30 8.47 -8.05
CA ASN A 118 10.31 7.84 -8.92
C ASN A 118 9.70 7.14 -10.15
N VAL A 119 8.38 6.87 -10.16
CA VAL A 119 7.66 6.36 -11.35
C VAL A 119 7.09 7.47 -12.24
N GLY A 120 7.31 8.75 -11.89
CA GLY A 120 6.83 9.91 -12.62
C GLY A 120 5.84 10.76 -11.82
N VAL A 121 5.15 11.68 -12.51
CA VAL A 121 4.14 12.55 -11.89
C VAL A 121 2.79 11.84 -11.89
N LEU A 122 2.22 11.69 -10.70
CA LEU A 122 0.92 11.06 -10.46
C LEU A 122 -0.11 12.12 -10.06
N GLU A 123 -1.36 11.92 -10.49
CA GLU A 123 -2.51 12.66 -9.99
C GLU A 123 -3.16 11.90 -8.84
N LEU A 124 -3.12 12.49 -7.65
CA LEU A 124 -3.69 11.93 -6.44
C LEU A 124 -4.85 12.80 -5.97
N GLY A 125 -5.87 12.20 -5.34
CA GLY A 125 -7.01 12.92 -4.80
C GLY A 125 -7.03 12.88 -3.28
N LEU A 126 -7.33 14.00 -2.65
CA LEU A 126 -7.71 14.06 -1.24
C LEU A 126 -9.11 14.68 -1.14
N GLN A 127 -10.08 13.86 -0.80
CA GLN A 127 -11.46 14.29 -0.57
C GLN A 127 -11.58 14.81 0.85
N PHE A 128 -12.26 15.95 0.99
CA PHE A 128 -12.59 16.57 2.27
C PHE A 128 -14.08 16.41 2.59
N ALA A 129 -14.39 16.31 3.88
CA ALA A 129 -15.74 16.35 4.41
C ALA A 129 -15.73 17.26 5.65
N ALA A 130 -16.54 18.32 5.65
CA ALA A 130 -16.58 19.34 6.70
C ALA A 130 -15.18 19.93 7.02
N GLY A 131 -14.35 20.14 6.00
CA GLY A 131 -13.00 20.69 6.14
C GLY A 131 -11.91 19.71 6.55
N GLU A 132 -12.26 18.48 6.88
CA GLU A 132 -11.32 17.42 7.31
C GLU A 132 -11.04 16.42 6.18
N PRO A 133 -9.81 15.85 6.09
CA PRO A 133 -9.50 14.77 5.15
C PRO A 133 -10.40 13.55 5.41
N ALA A 134 -11.05 13.06 4.37
CA ALA A 134 -12.00 11.94 4.47
C ALA A 134 -11.56 10.71 3.68
N TRP A 135 -11.09 10.89 2.43
CA TRP A 135 -10.63 9.82 1.56
C TRP A 135 -9.47 10.28 0.68
N ALA A 136 -8.39 9.51 0.67
CA ALA A 136 -7.37 9.65 -0.35
C ALA A 136 -7.65 8.68 -1.51
N SER A 137 -7.36 9.11 -2.73
CA SER A 137 -7.53 8.29 -3.93
C SER A 137 -6.27 8.29 -4.79
N MET A 138 -5.97 7.13 -5.39
CA MET A 138 -4.85 6.96 -6.31
C MET A 138 -5.30 6.09 -7.48
N GLN A 139 -5.06 6.59 -8.70
CA GLN A 139 -5.22 5.79 -9.90
C GLN A 139 -4.11 4.75 -9.96
N GLN A 140 -4.47 3.52 -10.31
CA GLN A 140 -3.55 2.44 -10.55
C GLN A 140 -3.12 2.41 -12.02
N LEU A 141 -2.05 1.69 -12.32
CA LEU A 141 -1.67 1.39 -13.69
C LEU A 141 -2.76 0.57 -14.40
N PRO A 142 -2.83 0.60 -15.75
CA PRO A 142 -3.80 -0.18 -16.50
C PRO A 142 -3.77 -1.64 -16.08
N PRO A 143 -4.93 -2.23 -15.72
CA PRO A 143 -4.96 -3.60 -15.26
C PRO A 143 -4.58 -4.57 -16.37
N GLN A 144 -3.72 -5.53 -16.04
CA GLN A 144 -3.36 -6.65 -16.90
C GLN A 144 -3.71 -7.95 -16.19
N THR A 145 -4.02 -9.00 -16.93
CA THR A 145 -4.30 -10.32 -16.35
C THR A 145 -3.54 -11.39 -17.10
N ALA A 146 -3.14 -12.42 -16.38
CA ALA A 146 -2.47 -13.58 -16.92
C ALA A 146 -2.95 -14.87 -16.22
N PRO A 147 -2.84 -16.03 -16.86
CA PRO A 147 -2.97 -17.31 -16.17
C PRO A 147 -1.94 -17.40 -15.04
N ALA A 148 -2.20 -18.23 -14.03
CA ALA A 148 -1.19 -18.71 -13.09
C ALA A 148 -0.72 -20.09 -13.57
N PRO A 149 0.45 -20.23 -14.20
CA PRO A 149 0.89 -21.51 -14.76
C PRO A 149 1.02 -22.63 -13.71
N GLY A 150 1.30 -22.29 -12.45
CA GLY A 150 1.39 -23.21 -11.32
C GLY A 150 0.17 -23.14 -10.39
N ALA A 151 -1.01 -22.82 -10.89
CA ALA A 151 -2.24 -22.70 -10.09
C ALA A 151 -2.56 -23.91 -9.24
N GLU A 152 -2.17 -25.12 -9.69
CA GLU A 152 -2.33 -26.38 -8.98
C GLU A 152 -1.54 -26.46 -7.67
N HIS A 153 -0.49 -25.64 -7.52
CA HIS A 153 0.30 -25.56 -6.30
C HIS A 153 -0.35 -24.67 -5.22
N ALA A 154 -1.34 -23.84 -5.58
CA ALA A 154 -1.94 -22.86 -4.67
C ALA A 154 -2.50 -23.47 -3.38
N PRO A 155 -3.23 -24.61 -3.39
CA PRO A 155 -3.70 -25.22 -2.15
C PRO A 155 -2.54 -25.62 -1.22
N ALA A 156 -1.51 -26.25 -1.76
CA ALA A 156 -0.35 -26.71 -0.99
C ALA A 156 0.46 -25.53 -0.43
N ILE A 157 0.65 -24.45 -1.21
CA ILE A 157 1.32 -23.22 -0.79
C ILE A 157 0.55 -22.56 0.37
N LEU A 158 -0.79 -22.57 0.32
CA LEU A 158 -1.64 -22.00 1.37
C LEU A 158 -1.86 -22.95 2.56
N GLY A 159 -1.43 -24.21 2.48
CA GLY A 159 -1.69 -25.23 3.48
C GLY A 159 -3.18 -25.58 3.59
N LEU A 160 -3.93 -25.52 2.48
CA LEU A 160 -5.37 -25.74 2.39
C LEU A 160 -5.68 -26.96 1.52
N PRO A 161 -6.82 -27.64 1.76
CA PRO A 161 -7.30 -28.68 0.85
C PRO A 161 -7.86 -28.05 -0.43
N GLU A 162 -7.87 -28.80 -1.55
CA GLU A 162 -8.46 -28.35 -2.82
C GLU A 162 -9.94 -27.90 -2.66
N SER A 163 -10.69 -28.52 -1.76
CA SER A 163 -12.08 -28.16 -1.46
C SER A 163 -12.25 -26.78 -0.84
N ALA A 164 -11.16 -26.08 -0.46
CA ALA A 164 -11.19 -24.71 -0.02
C ALA A 164 -11.25 -23.71 -1.17
N LEU A 165 -10.85 -24.13 -2.38
CA LEU A 165 -10.87 -23.28 -3.57
C LEU A 165 -12.31 -23.07 -4.05
N SER A 166 -12.60 -21.84 -4.47
CA SER A 166 -13.90 -21.52 -5.07
C SER A 166 -14.04 -22.17 -6.45
N THR A 167 -15.24 -22.60 -6.77
CA THR A 167 -15.62 -23.07 -8.10
C THR A 167 -16.12 -21.94 -9.01
N ARG A 168 -16.30 -20.75 -8.46
CA ARG A 168 -16.83 -19.57 -9.19
C ARG A 168 -15.77 -18.91 -10.07
N PHE A 169 -14.53 -18.87 -9.62
CA PHE A 169 -13.40 -18.25 -10.33
C PHE A 169 -12.17 -19.15 -10.23
N ASP A 170 -11.35 -19.13 -11.26
CA ASP A 170 -10.08 -19.84 -11.34
C ASP A 170 -8.93 -19.03 -10.69
N THR A 171 -7.92 -19.69 -10.17
CA THR A 171 -6.66 -19.05 -9.77
C THR A 171 -6.01 -18.39 -10.99
N GLY A 172 -5.57 -17.15 -10.83
CA GLY A 172 -4.95 -16.40 -11.91
C GLY A 172 -4.22 -15.17 -11.41
N CYS A 173 -3.34 -14.61 -12.23
CA CYS A 173 -2.53 -13.45 -11.87
C CYS A 173 -3.09 -12.17 -12.48
N ALA A 174 -2.89 -11.05 -11.78
CA ALA A 174 -3.22 -9.72 -12.27
C ALA A 174 -2.20 -8.69 -11.78
N TYR A 175 -2.16 -7.58 -12.52
CA TYR A 175 -1.27 -6.45 -12.31
C TYR A 175 -2.07 -5.15 -12.32
N ALA A 176 -1.75 -4.25 -11.41
CA ALA A 176 -2.17 -2.85 -11.45
C ALA A 176 -1.12 -1.94 -10.77
N GLY A 177 0.16 -2.34 -10.88
CA GLY A 177 1.32 -1.72 -10.22
C GLY A 177 2.22 -2.75 -9.51
N LEU A 178 1.68 -3.95 -9.24
CA LEU A 178 2.43 -5.15 -8.85
C LEU A 178 1.74 -6.38 -9.42
N TRP A 179 2.49 -7.45 -9.69
CA TRP A 179 1.94 -8.75 -10.04
C TRP A 179 1.59 -9.54 -8.78
N ALA A 180 0.35 -9.99 -8.69
CA ALA A 180 -0.11 -10.92 -7.67
C ALA A 180 -0.91 -12.06 -8.27
N CYS A 181 -0.80 -13.27 -7.71
CA CYS A 181 -1.67 -14.39 -8.04
C CYS A 181 -2.84 -14.43 -7.05
N PHE A 182 -4.05 -14.33 -7.57
CA PHE A 182 -5.31 -14.33 -6.85
C PHE A 182 -5.86 -15.75 -6.76
N VAL A 183 -6.12 -16.19 -5.53
CA VAL A 183 -6.66 -17.52 -5.23
C VAL A 183 -8.03 -17.36 -4.58
N PRO A 184 -9.11 -17.53 -5.37
CA PRO A 184 -10.45 -17.44 -4.82
C PRO A 184 -10.76 -18.64 -3.93
N LEU A 185 -11.27 -18.36 -2.73
CA LEU A 185 -11.69 -19.35 -1.76
C LEU A 185 -13.22 -19.42 -1.70
N GLU A 186 -13.75 -20.57 -1.32
CA GLU A 186 -15.20 -20.80 -1.24
C GLU A 186 -15.85 -19.99 -0.12
N ASP A 187 -15.14 -19.80 1.01
CA ASP A 187 -15.65 -19.12 2.19
C ASP A 187 -14.56 -18.38 2.96
N VAL A 188 -14.90 -17.26 3.60
CA VAL A 188 -13.95 -16.43 4.38
C VAL A 188 -13.34 -17.17 5.57
N SER A 189 -13.98 -18.23 6.09
CA SER A 189 -13.46 -19.01 7.20
C SER A 189 -12.15 -19.75 6.86
N TRP A 190 -11.90 -20.01 5.57
CA TRP A 190 -10.66 -20.60 5.11
C TRP A 190 -9.46 -19.67 5.30
N LEU A 191 -9.64 -18.34 5.24
CA LEU A 191 -8.55 -17.37 5.44
C LEU A 191 -7.84 -17.55 6.78
N ARG A 192 -8.56 -17.91 7.85
CA ARG A 192 -7.97 -18.13 9.18
C ARG A 192 -7.16 -19.42 9.27
N ARG A 193 -7.38 -20.36 8.34
CA ARG A 193 -6.73 -21.69 8.31
C ARG A 193 -5.44 -21.68 7.50
N ILE A 194 -5.18 -20.62 6.74
CA ILE A 194 -3.99 -20.52 5.91
C ILE A 194 -2.72 -20.64 6.77
N ARG A 195 -1.82 -21.49 6.28
CA ARG A 195 -0.45 -21.65 6.76
C ARG A 195 0.44 -21.60 5.53
N VAL A 196 0.79 -20.37 5.13
CA VAL A 196 1.51 -20.13 3.89
C VAL A 196 2.94 -20.70 3.96
N ASP A 197 3.34 -21.36 2.89
CA ASP A 197 4.73 -21.68 2.58
C ASP A 197 5.24 -20.61 1.61
N SER A 198 5.81 -19.53 2.17
CA SER A 198 6.21 -18.36 1.41
C SER A 198 7.37 -18.64 0.44
N ASP A 199 8.21 -19.66 0.72
CA ASP A 199 9.31 -20.05 -0.15
C ASP A 199 8.83 -20.61 -1.48
N ARG A 200 7.59 -21.10 -1.54
CA ARG A 200 6.98 -21.71 -2.72
C ARG A 200 6.07 -20.79 -3.53
N ILE A 201 5.87 -19.54 -3.10
CA ILE A 201 4.96 -18.62 -3.80
C ILE A 201 5.35 -18.45 -5.28
N GLU A 202 6.64 -18.43 -5.58
CA GLU A 202 7.14 -18.27 -6.94
C GLU A 202 6.79 -19.46 -7.86
N GLU A 203 6.43 -20.63 -7.32
CA GLU A 203 5.94 -21.77 -8.10
C GLU A 203 4.63 -21.46 -8.85
N LEU A 204 3.87 -20.43 -8.42
CA LEU A 204 2.65 -20.01 -9.10
C LEU A 204 2.92 -19.40 -10.49
N TRP A 205 4.10 -18.82 -10.67
CA TRP A 205 4.54 -18.26 -11.94
C TRP A 205 6.08 -18.24 -12.04
N PRO A 206 6.71 -19.41 -12.28
CA PRO A 206 8.18 -19.56 -12.20
C PRO A 206 8.94 -18.64 -13.17
N ASP A 207 8.36 -18.33 -14.32
CA ASP A 207 9.00 -17.49 -15.35
C ASP A 207 8.80 -15.98 -15.12
N ASN A 208 8.09 -15.57 -14.05
CA ASN A 208 7.87 -14.18 -13.75
C ASN A 208 8.60 -13.74 -12.45
N PRO A 209 9.81 -13.18 -12.56
CA PRO A 209 10.57 -12.73 -11.40
C PRO A 209 9.94 -11.52 -10.68
N GLU A 210 8.97 -10.84 -11.32
CA GLU A 210 8.24 -9.70 -10.75
C GLU A 210 7.01 -10.12 -9.94
N LEU A 211 6.73 -11.43 -9.81
CA LEU A 211 5.65 -11.89 -8.96
C LEU A 211 5.90 -11.44 -7.51
N SER A 212 5.04 -10.56 -7.03
CA SER A 212 5.15 -9.92 -5.71
C SER A 212 4.46 -10.70 -4.62
N GLY A 213 3.50 -11.59 -4.96
CA GLY A 213 2.85 -12.40 -3.95
C GLY A 213 1.62 -13.17 -4.40
N ILE A 214 1.04 -13.85 -3.41
CA ILE A 214 -0.22 -14.58 -3.51
C ILE A 214 -1.29 -13.88 -2.68
N TYR A 215 -2.49 -13.73 -3.24
CA TYR A 215 -3.64 -13.09 -2.62
C TYR A 215 -4.84 -14.07 -2.55
N PRO A 216 -4.91 -14.95 -1.54
CA PRO A 216 -6.13 -15.70 -1.26
C PRO A 216 -7.24 -14.76 -0.78
N PHE A 217 -8.44 -14.91 -1.34
CA PHE A 217 -9.59 -14.09 -0.98
C PHE A 217 -10.90 -14.87 -1.08
N ALA A 218 -11.91 -14.41 -0.35
CA ALA A 218 -13.29 -14.87 -0.49
C ALA A 218 -14.26 -13.68 -0.50
N PHE A 219 -15.43 -13.87 -1.08
CA PHE A 219 -16.52 -12.90 -0.98
C PHE A 219 -17.18 -12.99 0.39
N VAL A 220 -17.38 -11.83 1.02
CA VAL A 220 -18.20 -11.66 2.24
C VAL A 220 -19.66 -11.46 1.86
N ASP A 221 -19.87 -10.68 0.80
CA ASP A 221 -21.14 -10.39 0.14
C ASP A 221 -20.89 -10.04 -1.34
N GLU A 222 -21.89 -9.57 -2.06
CA GLU A 222 -21.81 -9.28 -3.49
C GLU A 222 -20.82 -8.17 -3.85
N THR A 223 -20.52 -7.27 -2.91
CA THR A 223 -19.69 -6.07 -3.12
C THR A 223 -18.41 -6.07 -2.29
N THR A 224 -18.27 -7.02 -1.38
CA THR A 224 -17.18 -7.04 -0.39
C THR A 224 -16.39 -8.35 -0.48
N THR A 225 -15.09 -8.24 -0.61
CA THR A 225 -14.15 -9.36 -0.44
C THR A 225 -13.35 -9.22 0.86
N GLN A 226 -12.89 -10.33 1.40
CA GLN A 226 -11.82 -10.37 2.41
C GLN A 226 -10.69 -11.23 1.91
N GLY A 227 -9.46 -10.76 2.07
CA GLY A 227 -8.27 -11.45 1.60
C GLY A 227 -7.08 -11.26 2.53
N ARG A 228 -6.01 -11.94 2.17
CA ARG A 228 -4.67 -11.83 2.79
C ARG A 228 -3.64 -11.71 1.68
N PHE A 229 -2.56 -10.98 1.91
CA PHE A 229 -1.46 -10.85 0.95
C PHE A 229 -0.18 -11.40 1.56
N PHE A 230 0.42 -12.37 0.87
CA PHE A 230 1.69 -12.97 1.27
C PHE A 230 2.72 -12.77 0.17
N SER A 231 3.94 -12.39 0.58
CA SER A 231 5.06 -12.18 -0.34
C SER A 231 6.11 -13.28 -0.24
N PRO A 232 6.85 -13.53 -1.34
CA PRO A 232 8.08 -14.32 -1.29
C PRO A 232 9.10 -13.71 -0.32
N PRO A 233 10.00 -14.51 0.29
CA PRO A 233 10.99 -14.04 1.27
C PRO A 233 11.89 -12.92 0.78
N LYS A 234 12.14 -12.83 -0.52
CA LYS A 234 12.95 -11.77 -1.14
C LYS A 234 12.47 -10.34 -0.85
N TYR A 235 11.19 -10.17 -0.49
CA TYR A 235 10.62 -8.87 -0.12
C TYR A 235 10.71 -8.55 1.37
N GLY A 236 11.18 -9.47 2.22
CA GLY A 236 11.40 -9.26 3.65
C GLY A 236 10.12 -9.19 4.50
N ILE A 237 8.94 -9.24 3.90
CA ILE A 237 7.63 -9.20 4.56
C ILE A 237 6.87 -10.45 4.17
N VAL A 238 6.50 -11.27 5.15
CA VAL A 238 5.75 -12.51 4.89
C VAL A 238 4.27 -12.22 4.63
N GLU A 239 3.66 -11.33 5.42
CA GLU A 239 2.26 -10.94 5.27
C GLU A 239 2.11 -9.43 5.46
N ASP A 240 1.46 -8.75 4.51
CA ASP A 240 1.21 -7.31 4.56
C ASP A 240 -0.23 -7.04 5.07
N PRO A 241 -0.42 -6.09 6.02
CA PRO A 241 -1.74 -5.80 6.58
C PRO A 241 -2.77 -5.34 5.55
N VAL A 242 -2.43 -4.38 4.68
CA VAL A 242 -3.31 -3.91 3.60
C VAL A 242 -2.46 -3.44 2.42
N THR A 243 -2.53 -4.18 1.33
CA THR A 243 -1.78 -3.93 0.10
C THR A 243 -2.68 -3.23 -0.93
N GLY A 244 -2.73 -1.90 -0.89
CA GLY A 244 -3.61 -1.12 -1.76
C GLY A 244 -3.45 -1.47 -3.25
N THR A 245 -2.21 -1.63 -3.73
CA THR A 245 -1.91 -1.98 -5.12
C THR A 245 -2.44 -3.38 -5.48
N ALA A 246 -2.34 -4.35 -4.56
CA ALA A 246 -2.93 -5.67 -4.77
C ALA A 246 -4.47 -5.61 -4.76
N CYS A 247 -5.09 -4.74 -3.93
CA CYS A 247 -6.53 -4.51 -3.99
C CYS A 247 -6.96 -3.96 -5.36
N GLY A 248 -6.17 -3.04 -5.95
CA GLY A 248 -6.41 -2.56 -7.32
C GLY A 248 -6.27 -3.66 -8.37
N ALA A 249 -5.24 -4.51 -8.25
CA ALA A 249 -5.05 -5.66 -9.12
C ALA A 249 -6.18 -6.70 -8.95
N LEU A 250 -6.70 -6.91 -7.72
CA LEU A 250 -7.90 -7.72 -7.47
C LEU A 250 -9.11 -7.20 -8.25
N GLY A 251 -9.30 -5.87 -8.30
CA GLY A 251 -10.34 -5.25 -9.12
C GLY A 251 -10.18 -5.59 -10.60
N GLY A 252 -8.96 -5.52 -11.14
CA GLY A 252 -8.64 -5.94 -12.52
C GLY A 252 -8.88 -7.42 -12.78
N TYR A 253 -8.47 -8.28 -11.84
CA TYR A 253 -8.72 -9.72 -11.87
C TYR A 253 -10.23 -10.02 -11.93
N LEU A 254 -11.01 -9.43 -11.02
CA LEU A 254 -12.46 -9.62 -10.96
C LEU A 254 -13.17 -9.05 -12.19
N LEU A 255 -12.74 -7.88 -12.68
CA LEU A 255 -13.30 -7.28 -13.88
C LEU A 255 -13.18 -8.21 -15.08
N SER A 256 -12.01 -8.84 -15.29
CA SER A 256 -11.76 -9.76 -16.41
C SER A 256 -12.61 -11.04 -16.37
N ARG A 257 -13.17 -11.36 -15.20
CA ARG A 257 -13.97 -12.57 -14.94
C ARG A 257 -15.46 -12.29 -14.68
N GLY A 258 -15.89 -11.04 -14.88
CA GLY A 258 -17.29 -10.63 -14.63
C GLY A 258 -17.67 -10.65 -13.14
N GLY A 259 -16.67 -10.57 -12.24
CA GLY A 259 -16.86 -10.62 -10.79
C GLY A 259 -16.90 -9.26 -10.10
N MET A 260 -16.70 -8.15 -10.83
CA MET A 260 -16.86 -6.81 -10.25
C MET A 260 -18.33 -6.53 -9.91
N PRO A 261 -18.60 -5.85 -8.78
CA PRO A 261 -19.96 -5.45 -8.42
C PRO A 261 -20.64 -4.60 -9.50
N GLY A 262 -21.98 -4.71 -9.59
CA GLY A 262 -22.78 -4.02 -10.60
C GLY A 262 -22.77 -2.50 -10.52
N ASP A 263 -22.53 -1.94 -9.33
CA ASP A 263 -22.30 -0.49 -9.10
C ASP A 263 -20.87 -0.04 -9.44
N GLY A 264 -19.99 -1.00 -9.79
CA GLY A 264 -18.60 -0.75 -10.17
C GLY A 264 -17.65 -0.45 -9.01
N GLU A 265 -18.09 -0.57 -7.75
CA GLU A 265 -17.22 -0.43 -6.57
C GLU A 265 -17.13 -1.73 -5.77
N LEU A 266 -15.90 -2.16 -5.50
CA LEU A 266 -15.54 -3.30 -4.64
C LEU A 266 -14.97 -2.78 -3.33
N VAL A 267 -15.39 -3.34 -2.20
CA VAL A 267 -14.75 -3.16 -0.90
C VAL A 267 -13.79 -4.34 -0.66
N ALA A 268 -12.50 -4.10 -0.79
CA ALA A 268 -11.46 -5.10 -0.52
C ALA A 268 -10.98 -4.97 0.94
N ARG A 269 -11.32 -5.94 1.77
CA ARG A 269 -10.91 -6.03 3.18
C ARG A 269 -9.66 -6.90 3.29
N GLN A 270 -8.70 -6.48 4.16
CA GLN A 270 -7.45 -7.22 4.38
C GLN A 270 -6.94 -7.02 5.81
N GLY A 271 -6.09 -7.92 6.31
CA GLY A 271 -5.38 -7.78 7.60
C GLY A 271 -6.21 -8.15 8.84
N PHE A 272 -7.41 -8.69 8.67
CA PHE A 272 -8.27 -9.07 9.81
C PHE A 272 -7.67 -10.21 10.61
N GLU A 273 -7.03 -11.16 9.95
CA GLU A 273 -6.35 -12.30 10.55
C GLU A 273 -5.10 -11.90 11.35
N MET A 274 -4.49 -10.75 10.98
CA MET A 274 -3.37 -10.13 11.70
C MET A 274 -3.83 -9.23 12.86
N GLY A 275 -5.15 -9.06 13.06
CA GLY A 275 -5.69 -8.08 14.01
C GLY A 275 -5.52 -6.62 13.57
N ARG A 276 -5.12 -6.36 12.32
CA ARG A 276 -4.88 -5.04 11.72
C ARG A 276 -5.83 -4.74 10.57
N GLY A 277 -7.07 -5.21 10.67
CA GLY A 277 -8.06 -5.08 9.61
C GLY A 277 -8.18 -3.66 9.04
N GLY A 278 -8.17 -3.58 7.71
CA GLY A 278 -8.41 -2.36 6.97
C GLY A 278 -9.14 -2.66 5.66
N LEU A 279 -9.44 -1.61 4.91
CA LEU A 279 -10.15 -1.73 3.65
C LEU A 279 -9.68 -0.72 2.61
N ALA A 280 -9.67 -1.14 1.35
CA ALA A 280 -9.59 -0.29 0.18
C ALA A 280 -10.90 -0.35 -0.60
N ARG A 281 -11.40 0.78 -1.07
CA ARG A 281 -12.47 0.84 -2.06
C ARG A 281 -11.86 0.85 -3.43
N VAL A 282 -12.27 -0.05 -4.29
CA VAL A 282 -11.72 -0.25 -5.63
C VAL A 282 -12.82 0.00 -6.64
N SER A 283 -12.59 0.93 -7.55
CA SER A 283 -13.54 1.25 -8.62
C SER A 283 -12.80 1.41 -9.95
N ARG A 284 -13.55 1.41 -11.05
CA ARG A 284 -13.04 1.71 -12.37
C ARG A 284 -13.28 3.17 -12.70
N ASN A 285 -12.24 3.90 -13.09
CA ASN A 285 -12.40 5.28 -13.55
C ASN A 285 -12.87 5.36 -15.00
N ALA A 286 -13.16 6.57 -15.48
CA ALA A 286 -13.64 6.80 -16.85
C ALA A 286 -12.66 6.35 -17.94
N ASN A 287 -11.36 6.28 -17.63
CA ASN A 287 -10.31 5.84 -18.56
C ASN A 287 -10.13 4.31 -18.56
N GLY A 288 -10.91 3.59 -17.75
CA GLY A 288 -10.85 2.13 -17.66
C GLY A 288 -9.83 1.60 -16.68
N ASN A 289 -9.06 2.46 -16.00
CA ASN A 289 -8.07 2.08 -14.99
C ASN A 289 -8.73 1.84 -13.63
N MET A 290 -8.12 1.00 -12.80
CA MET A 290 -8.53 0.85 -11.41
C MET A 290 -8.13 2.10 -10.62
N GLN A 291 -9.02 2.54 -9.74
CA GLN A 291 -8.76 3.55 -8.75
C GLN A 291 -8.96 2.92 -7.37
N ILE A 292 -8.01 3.14 -6.48
CA ILE A 292 -8.17 2.78 -5.08
C ILE A 292 -8.46 4.03 -4.24
N ARG A 293 -9.29 3.87 -3.22
CA ARG A 293 -9.54 4.89 -2.20
C ARG A 293 -9.33 4.29 -0.83
N GLY A 294 -8.69 5.04 0.05
CA GLY A 294 -8.44 4.66 1.44
C GLY A 294 -8.60 5.83 2.40
N GLN A 295 -8.91 5.51 3.64
CA GLN A 295 -8.87 6.44 4.76
C GLN A 295 -7.53 6.30 5.49
N ALA A 296 -7.23 7.23 6.39
CA ALA A 296 -6.09 7.08 7.28
C ALA A 296 -6.38 7.70 8.65
N VAL A 297 -5.65 7.24 9.65
CA VAL A 297 -5.76 7.71 11.03
C VAL A 297 -4.37 7.97 11.60
N PRO A 298 -4.13 9.12 12.25
CA PRO A 298 -2.86 9.39 12.91
C PRO A 298 -2.76 8.57 14.20
N ILE A 299 -1.57 8.03 14.46
CA ILE A 299 -1.31 7.23 15.67
C ILE A 299 -0.47 8.03 16.67
N PHE A 300 0.61 8.65 16.20
CA PHE A 300 1.38 9.60 16.98
C PHE A 300 2.11 10.61 16.07
N ARG A 301 2.54 11.69 16.70
CA ARG A 301 3.42 12.70 16.14
C ARG A 301 4.54 12.94 17.16
N GLY A 302 5.78 13.03 16.68
CA GLY A 302 6.94 13.24 17.53
C GLY A 302 8.09 13.89 16.78
N GLU A 303 9.23 14.06 17.45
CA GLU A 303 10.45 14.60 16.88
C GLU A 303 11.59 13.59 17.04
N LEU A 304 12.32 13.35 15.96
CA LEU A 304 13.61 12.69 15.99
C LEU A 304 14.71 13.75 16.19
N LEU A 305 15.67 13.41 17.02
CA LEU A 305 16.86 14.23 17.26
C LEU A 305 18.00 13.67 16.37
N ALA A 306 18.08 14.14 15.13
CA ALA A 306 19.03 13.66 14.12
C ALA A 306 20.22 14.63 13.93
#